data_fbd2a60ce26d84f5f8f2633a050e3b35
#
_entry.id   fbd2a60ce26d84f5f8f2633a050e3b35
#
_cell.length_a   1.000
_cell.length_b   1.000
_cell.length_c   1.000
_cell.angle_alpha   90.00
_cell.angle_beta   90.00
_cell.angle_gamma   90.00
#
_symmetry.space_group_name_H-M   'P 1'
#
loop_
_entity.id
_entity.type
_entity.pdbx_description
1 polymer ?
#
loop_
_entity_poly.entity_id
_entity_poly.type
_entity_poly.pdbx_seq_one_letter_code
_entity_poly.pdbx_strand_id
1 'polypeptide(L)'
;IIYGTRISVFAGFIIVILSCILGTSLGLLAGYYGGALDILIVRFIDIMLAIPNLLLTIVVVSILEPSLTNATLAIAVVSIPSYVRLTRAAVLNEKNRDYVTSSRVAGASVLRLMFIVILPNCLAPLIVQMTMGISNAILELATLGFLGIGAKPPTPELGTMLSESRSFMQAANWLVTIPGLVILSLVLAFNLMGDGLRDALDPKLKQ
;
A
#
# COMPACT_ATOMS: atom_id res chain seq x y z
N ILE A 1 -2.75 20.87 -12.75
CA ILE A 1 -2.49 20.43 -11.38
C ILE A 1 -3.72 19.78 -10.76
N ILE A 2 -4.88 20.44 -10.69
CA ILE A 2 -6.10 19.89 -10.07
C ILE A 2 -6.45 18.51 -10.63
N TYR A 3 -6.47 18.35 -11.95
CA TYR A 3 -6.72 17.06 -12.59
C TYR A 3 -5.60 16.04 -12.30
N GLY A 4 -4.33 16.47 -12.29
CA GLY A 4 -3.20 15.60 -11.95
C GLY A 4 -3.28 15.09 -10.51
N THR A 5 -3.59 15.97 -9.57
CA THR A 5 -3.82 15.61 -8.16
C THR A 5 -4.93 14.57 -8.02
N ARG A 6 -6.06 14.78 -8.70
CA ARG A 6 -7.19 13.83 -8.68
C ARG A 6 -6.78 12.45 -9.17
N ILE A 7 -6.03 12.37 -10.27
CA ILE A 7 -5.57 11.10 -10.85
C ILE A 7 -4.57 10.42 -9.93
N SER A 8 -3.56 11.14 -9.43
CA SER A 8 -2.54 10.58 -8.54
C SER A 8 -3.13 10.08 -7.23
N VAL A 9 -4.06 10.83 -6.62
CA VAL A 9 -4.74 10.42 -5.38
C VAL A 9 -5.63 9.20 -5.62
N PHE A 10 -6.43 9.20 -6.71
CA PHE A 10 -7.29 8.06 -7.04
C PHE A 10 -6.48 6.78 -7.31
N ALA A 11 -5.39 6.90 -8.07
CA ALA A 11 -4.47 5.77 -8.29
C ALA A 11 -3.86 5.28 -6.98
N GLY A 12 -3.45 6.19 -6.07
CA GLY A 12 -2.96 5.84 -4.74
C GLY A 12 -3.96 5.02 -3.92
N PHE A 13 -5.24 5.41 -3.94
CA PHE A 13 -6.30 4.62 -3.30
C PHE A 13 -6.46 3.24 -3.91
N ILE A 14 -6.45 3.12 -5.25
CA ILE A 14 -6.55 1.81 -5.94
C ILE A 14 -5.38 0.92 -5.54
N ILE A 15 -4.15 1.44 -5.56
CA ILE A 15 -2.95 0.71 -5.16
C ILE A 15 -3.12 0.12 -3.77
N VAL A 16 -3.49 0.95 -2.79
CA VAL A 16 -3.61 0.56 -1.40
C VAL A 16 -4.75 -0.45 -1.19
N ILE A 17 -5.91 -0.25 -1.82
CA ILE A 17 -7.04 -1.18 -1.71
C ILE A 17 -6.67 -2.54 -2.25
N LEU A 18 -6.08 -2.61 -3.45
CA LEU A 18 -5.67 -3.88 -4.06
C LEU A 18 -4.61 -4.59 -3.22
N SER A 19 -3.56 -3.86 -2.79
CA SER A 19 -2.50 -4.42 -1.94
C SER A 19 -3.03 -4.90 -0.60
N CYS A 20 -3.95 -4.13 0.02
CA CYS A 20 -4.56 -4.48 1.29
C CYS A 20 -5.43 -5.73 1.17
N ILE A 21 -6.32 -5.82 0.17
CA ILE A 21 -7.19 -6.99 -0.03
C ILE A 21 -6.35 -8.25 -0.23
N LEU A 22 -5.41 -8.22 -1.18
CA LEU A 22 -4.59 -9.39 -1.49
C LEU A 22 -3.63 -9.72 -0.35
N GLY A 23 -2.95 -8.71 0.21
CA GLY A 23 -2.00 -8.90 1.29
C GLY A 23 -2.65 -9.37 2.59
N THR A 24 -3.80 -8.80 2.96
CA THR A 24 -4.56 -9.23 4.13
C THR A 24 -5.07 -10.67 3.97
N SER A 25 -5.57 -11.03 2.78
CA SER A 25 -6.03 -12.39 2.51
C SER A 25 -4.90 -13.42 2.66
N LEU A 26 -3.75 -13.17 2.06
CA LEU A 26 -2.58 -14.04 2.17
C LEU A 26 -2.00 -14.07 3.59
N GLY A 27 -1.92 -12.91 4.26
CA GLY A 27 -1.45 -12.82 5.64
C GLY A 27 -2.36 -13.52 6.64
N LEU A 28 -3.68 -13.45 6.43
CA LEU A 28 -4.68 -14.15 7.23
C LEU A 28 -4.54 -15.67 7.07
N LEU A 29 -4.37 -16.16 5.83
CA LEU A 29 -4.14 -17.57 5.54
C LEU A 29 -2.83 -18.06 6.20
N ALA A 30 -1.72 -17.34 6.00
CA ALA A 30 -0.43 -17.69 6.57
C ALA A 30 -0.47 -17.72 8.10
N GLY A 31 -1.01 -16.67 8.73
CA GLY A 31 -1.09 -16.54 10.19
C GLY A 31 -2.01 -17.56 10.85
N TYR A 32 -3.15 -17.87 10.21
CA TYR A 32 -4.13 -18.80 10.77
C TYR A 32 -3.69 -20.26 10.66
N TYR A 33 -3.38 -20.73 9.46
CA TYR A 33 -3.00 -22.14 9.23
C TYR A 33 -1.60 -22.46 9.72
N GLY A 34 -0.62 -21.58 9.52
CA GLY A 34 0.77 -21.86 9.86
C GLY A 34 1.39 -22.95 8.98
N GLY A 35 2.42 -23.64 9.53
CA GLY A 35 3.04 -24.78 8.87
C GLY A 35 3.60 -24.51 7.47
N ALA A 36 3.42 -25.46 6.54
CA ALA A 36 3.96 -25.37 5.18
C ALA A 36 3.40 -24.21 4.37
N LEU A 37 2.11 -23.88 4.54
CA LEU A 37 1.47 -22.75 3.85
C LEU A 37 2.09 -21.40 4.27
N ASP A 38 2.33 -21.24 5.56
CA ASP A 38 3.00 -20.06 6.10
C ASP A 38 4.41 -19.94 5.54
N ILE A 39 5.17 -21.02 5.57
CA ILE A 39 6.54 -21.05 5.03
C ILE A 39 6.55 -20.67 3.54
N LEU A 40 5.64 -21.21 2.74
CA LEU A 40 5.56 -20.93 1.31
C LEU A 40 5.27 -19.45 1.04
N ILE A 41 4.25 -18.89 1.71
CA ILE A 41 3.86 -17.48 1.54
C ILE A 41 5.00 -16.56 1.98
N VAL A 42 5.59 -16.81 3.15
CA VAL A 42 6.69 -15.98 3.67
C VAL A 42 7.91 -16.04 2.76
N ARG A 43 8.29 -17.21 2.25
CA ARG A 43 9.42 -17.34 1.31
C ARG A 43 9.21 -16.56 0.02
N PHE A 44 7.99 -16.63 -0.55
CA PHE A 44 7.66 -15.87 -1.74
C PHE A 44 7.79 -14.35 -1.49
N ILE A 45 7.28 -13.87 -0.35
CA ILE A 45 7.38 -12.47 0.06
C ILE A 45 8.81 -12.05 0.32
N ASP A 46 9.62 -12.89 0.95
CA ASP A 46 11.02 -12.61 1.23
C ASP A 46 11.84 -12.46 -0.07
N ILE A 47 11.51 -13.24 -1.10
CA ILE A 47 12.10 -13.07 -2.44
C ILE A 47 11.74 -11.70 -3.03
N MET A 48 10.46 -11.28 -2.93
CA MET A 48 10.03 -9.96 -3.42
C MET A 48 10.75 -8.83 -2.68
N LEU A 49 10.91 -8.94 -1.37
CA LEU A 49 11.54 -7.91 -0.52
C LEU A 49 13.08 -7.93 -0.59
N ALA A 50 13.70 -8.93 -1.19
CA ALA A 50 15.14 -8.94 -1.45
C ALA A 50 15.54 -7.91 -2.52
N ILE A 51 14.58 -7.48 -3.36
CA ILE A 51 14.78 -6.47 -4.38
C ILE A 51 14.19 -5.14 -3.86
N PRO A 52 14.90 -4.00 -3.97
CA PRO A 52 14.33 -2.69 -3.63
C PRO A 52 13.02 -2.44 -4.39
N ASN A 53 11.96 -2.03 -3.68
CA ASN A 53 10.60 -1.88 -4.24
C ASN A 53 10.57 -1.09 -5.55
N LEU A 54 11.24 0.06 -5.59
CA LEU A 54 11.30 0.89 -6.78
C LEU A 54 11.88 0.14 -7.98
N LEU A 55 12.98 -0.60 -7.79
CA LEU A 55 13.61 -1.36 -8.87
C LEU A 55 12.69 -2.48 -9.37
N LEU A 56 12.06 -3.21 -8.44
CA LEU A 56 11.10 -4.25 -8.80
C LEU A 56 9.92 -3.68 -9.60
N THR A 57 9.38 -2.53 -9.16
CA THR A 57 8.29 -1.84 -9.86
C THR A 57 8.70 -1.41 -11.26
N ILE A 58 9.90 -0.84 -11.44
CA ILE A 58 10.43 -0.45 -12.75
C ILE A 58 10.52 -1.66 -13.69
N VAL A 59 11.06 -2.78 -13.21
CA VAL A 59 11.16 -4.02 -14.00
C VAL A 59 9.78 -4.50 -14.43
N VAL A 60 8.83 -4.56 -13.51
CA VAL A 60 7.46 -5.02 -13.80
C VAL A 60 6.77 -4.12 -14.84
N VAL A 61 6.87 -2.78 -14.66
CA VAL A 61 6.26 -1.82 -15.61
C VAL A 61 6.93 -1.90 -16.98
N SER A 62 8.24 -2.10 -17.02
CA SER A 62 8.98 -2.21 -18.30
C SER A 62 8.56 -3.44 -19.11
N ILE A 63 8.15 -4.53 -18.45
CA ILE A 63 7.64 -5.74 -19.11
C ILE A 63 6.18 -5.54 -19.58
N LEU A 64 5.36 -4.83 -18.79
CA LEU A 64 3.92 -4.63 -19.05
C LEU A 64 3.62 -3.48 -20.03
N GLU A 65 4.60 -2.74 -20.47
CA GLU A 65 4.52 -1.46 -21.17
C GLU A 65 4.12 -0.27 -20.28
N PRO A 66 4.75 0.92 -20.46
CA PRO A 66 4.47 2.11 -19.68
C PRO A 66 3.04 2.63 -19.88
N SER A 67 2.28 2.63 -18.80
CA SER A 67 0.93 3.22 -18.71
C SER A 67 0.56 3.49 -17.25
N LEU A 68 -0.39 4.40 -17.02
CA LEU A 68 -0.91 4.67 -15.66
C LEU A 68 -1.46 3.39 -15.01
N THR A 69 -2.21 2.60 -15.75
CA THR A 69 -2.82 1.36 -15.25
C THR A 69 -1.77 0.34 -14.86
N ASN A 70 -0.77 0.10 -15.73
CA ASN A 70 0.29 -0.87 -15.47
C ASN A 70 1.20 -0.42 -14.32
N ALA A 71 1.50 0.89 -14.21
CA ALA A 71 2.21 1.45 -13.07
C ALA A 71 1.42 1.25 -11.77
N THR A 72 0.11 1.54 -11.77
CA THR A 72 -0.77 1.34 -10.61
C THR A 72 -0.79 -0.14 -10.18
N LEU A 73 -0.95 -1.07 -11.12
CA LEU A 73 -0.95 -2.51 -10.82
C LEU A 73 0.41 -3.01 -10.33
N ALA A 74 1.50 -2.55 -10.93
CA ALA A 74 2.85 -2.94 -10.52
C ALA A 74 3.15 -2.50 -9.09
N ILE A 75 2.86 -1.22 -8.74
CA ILE A 75 3.02 -0.71 -7.38
C ILE A 75 2.13 -1.51 -6.42
N ALA A 76 0.89 -1.80 -6.80
CA ALA A 76 -0.02 -2.58 -5.96
C ALA A 76 0.55 -3.97 -5.64
N VAL A 77 1.08 -4.69 -6.63
CA VAL A 77 1.69 -6.01 -6.45
C VAL A 77 2.94 -5.94 -5.57
N VAL A 78 3.81 -4.96 -5.83
CA VAL A 78 5.06 -4.77 -5.06
C VAL A 78 4.79 -4.37 -3.61
N SER A 79 3.64 -3.76 -3.32
CA SER A 79 3.23 -3.36 -1.97
C SER A 79 2.58 -4.50 -1.16
N ILE A 80 2.14 -5.60 -1.78
CA ILE A 80 1.49 -6.75 -1.11
C ILE A 80 2.29 -7.27 0.10
N PRO A 81 3.61 -7.47 0.02
CA PRO A 81 4.42 -8.01 1.11
C PRO A 81 4.25 -7.30 2.45
N SER A 82 4.14 -5.97 2.42
CA SER A 82 3.98 -5.16 3.63
C SER A 82 2.67 -5.50 4.36
N TYR A 83 1.57 -5.64 3.61
CA TYR A 83 0.27 -6.03 4.18
C TYR A 83 0.23 -7.47 4.66
N VAL A 84 0.88 -8.40 3.94
CA VAL A 84 0.97 -9.80 4.37
C VAL A 84 1.71 -9.93 5.69
N ARG A 85 2.88 -9.30 5.83
CA ARG A 85 3.65 -9.34 7.08
C ARG A 85 2.88 -8.75 8.25
N LEU A 86 2.24 -7.61 8.04
CA LEU A 86 1.46 -6.94 9.07
C LEU A 86 0.27 -7.80 9.51
N THR A 87 -0.53 -8.29 8.56
CA THR A 87 -1.70 -9.12 8.84
C THR A 87 -1.29 -10.42 9.52
N ARG A 88 -0.27 -11.10 9.01
CA ARG A 88 0.25 -12.33 9.59
C ARG A 88 0.65 -12.13 11.06
N ALA A 89 1.39 -11.06 11.36
CA ALA A 89 1.80 -10.75 12.73
C ALA A 89 0.59 -10.50 13.65
N ALA A 90 -0.39 -9.72 13.17
CA ALA A 90 -1.61 -9.44 13.92
C ALA A 90 -2.42 -10.73 14.18
N VAL A 91 -2.58 -11.58 13.17
CA VAL A 91 -3.30 -12.86 13.29
C VAL A 91 -2.61 -13.82 14.26
N LEU A 92 -1.28 -13.91 14.23
CA LEU A 92 -0.53 -14.74 15.16
C LEU A 92 -0.72 -14.32 16.62
N ASN A 93 -0.85 -13.01 16.87
CA ASN A 93 -1.14 -12.46 18.20
C ASN A 93 -2.58 -12.72 18.65
N GLU A 94 -3.55 -12.72 17.72
CA GLU A 94 -4.97 -12.83 18.04
C GLU A 94 -5.49 -14.27 18.08
N LYS A 95 -4.96 -15.17 17.24
CA LYS A 95 -5.53 -16.53 17.05
C LYS A 95 -5.54 -17.41 18.30
N ASN A 96 -4.71 -17.11 19.30
CA ASN A 96 -4.60 -17.88 20.54
C ASN A 96 -5.32 -17.21 21.73
N ARG A 97 -6.05 -16.11 21.51
CA ARG A 97 -6.84 -15.43 22.53
C ARG A 97 -8.03 -16.28 22.98
N ASP A 98 -8.44 -16.09 24.23
CA ASP A 98 -9.55 -16.86 24.84
C ASP A 98 -10.85 -16.76 24.07
N TYR A 99 -11.19 -15.59 23.56
CA TYR A 99 -12.42 -15.39 22.76
C TYR A 99 -12.43 -16.19 21.44
N VAL A 100 -11.25 -16.38 20.82
CA VAL A 100 -11.10 -17.22 19.61
C VAL A 100 -11.26 -18.69 19.97
N THR A 101 -10.64 -19.11 21.07
CA THR A 101 -10.73 -20.47 21.60
C THR A 101 -12.16 -20.81 21.99
N SER A 102 -12.85 -19.92 22.69
CA SER A 102 -14.27 -20.08 23.06
C SER A 102 -15.17 -20.19 21.83
N SER A 103 -14.95 -19.34 20.80
CA SER A 103 -15.69 -19.42 19.55
C SER A 103 -15.45 -20.74 18.81
N ARG A 104 -14.23 -21.29 18.87
CA ARG A 104 -13.86 -22.58 18.28
C ARG A 104 -14.56 -23.73 19.00
N VAL A 105 -14.58 -23.73 20.33
CA VAL A 105 -15.28 -24.72 21.17
C VAL A 105 -16.78 -24.67 20.93
N ALA A 106 -17.36 -23.48 20.70
CA ALA A 106 -18.75 -23.28 20.33
C ALA A 106 -19.09 -23.74 18.89
N GLY A 107 -18.14 -24.35 18.15
CA GLY A 107 -18.39 -24.94 16.84
C GLY A 107 -18.32 -23.95 15.66
N ALA A 108 -17.67 -22.77 15.83
CA ALA A 108 -17.50 -21.85 14.72
C ALA A 108 -16.66 -22.44 13.59
N SER A 109 -17.11 -22.29 12.34
CA SER A 109 -16.37 -22.71 11.16
C SER A 109 -15.07 -21.91 10.99
N VAL A 110 -14.09 -22.47 10.28
CA VAL A 110 -12.79 -21.80 10.03
C VAL A 110 -12.97 -20.44 9.37
N LEU A 111 -13.82 -20.33 8.36
CA LEU A 111 -14.09 -19.05 7.69
C LEU A 111 -14.69 -18.02 8.66
N ARG A 112 -15.60 -18.44 9.54
CA ARG A 112 -16.16 -17.59 10.56
C ARG A 112 -15.09 -17.11 11.55
N LEU A 113 -14.21 -18.01 11.99
CA LEU A 113 -13.09 -17.65 12.87
C LEU A 113 -12.16 -16.63 12.22
N MET A 114 -11.78 -16.84 10.95
CA MET A 114 -10.85 -15.96 10.25
C MET A 114 -11.45 -14.58 9.97
N PHE A 115 -12.64 -14.51 9.34
CA PHE A 115 -13.18 -13.26 8.81
C PHE A 115 -14.06 -12.49 9.81
N ILE A 116 -14.73 -13.18 10.74
CA ILE A 116 -15.68 -12.55 11.67
C ILE A 116 -15.09 -12.39 13.08
N VAL A 117 -14.23 -13.33 13.50
CA VAL A 117 -13.69 -13.30 14.87
C VAL A 117 -12.31 -12.67 14.93
N ILE A 118 -11.37 -13.06 14.05
CA ILE A 118 -9.97 -12.63 14.10
C ILE A 118 -9.75 -11.33 13.32
N LEU A 119 -10.16 -11.27 12.05
CA LEU A 119 -9.86 -10.14 11.17
C LEU A 119 -10.34 -8.79 11.71
N PRO A 120 -11.54 -8.63 12.31
CA PRO A 120 -11.97 -7.35 12.85
C PRO A 120 -11.03 -6.80 13.94
N ASN A 121 -10.41 -7.68 14.74
CA ASN A 121 -9.45 -7.29 15.76
C ASN A 121 -8.04 -6.95 15.20
N CYS A 122 -7.80 -7.29 13.93
CA CYS A 122 -6.58 -6.95 13.20
C CYS A 122 -6.72 -5.66 12.36
N LEU A 123 -7.90 -5.00 12.33
CA LEU A 123 -8.15 -3.87 11.43
C LEU A 123 -7.39 -2.60 11.82
N ALA A 124 -7.20 -2.32 13.12
CA ALA A 124 -6.57 -1.08 13.57
C ALA A 124 -5.17 -0.86 12.92
N PRO A 125 -4.22 -1.79 13.01
CA PRO A 125 -2.93 -1.62 12.34
C PRO A 125 -3.04 -1.60 10.81
N LEU A 126 -4.02 -2.27 10.22
CA LEU A 126 -4.25 -2.26 8.77
C LEU A 126 -4.74 -0.89 8.28
N ILE A 127 -5.65 -0.24 9.00
CA ILE A 127 -6.15 1.11 8.67
C ILE A 127 -4.99 2.11 8.68
N VAL A 128 -4.14 2.07 9.70
CA VAL A 128 -2.94 2.91 9.78
C VAL A 128 -2.01 2.64 8.58
N GLN A 129 -1.74 1.36 8.29
CA GLN A 129 -0.90 0.97 7.17
C GLN A 129 -1.49 1.42 5.82
N MET A 130 -2.81 1.35 5.64
CA MET A 130 -3.48 1.84 4.44
C MET A 130 -3.27 3.34 4.26
N THR A 131 -3.43 4.12 5.31
CA THR A 131 -3.29 5.59 5.25
C THR A 131 -1.87 6.00 4.88
N MET A 132 -0.86 5.41 5.54
CA MET A 132 0.56 5.62 5.19
C MET A 132 0.90 5.05 3.80
N GLY A 133 0.24 3.97 3.41
CA GLY A 133 0.38 3.35 2.10
C GLY A 133 -0.03 4.28 0.95
N ILE A 134 -1.05 5.15 1.14
CA ILE A 134 -1.47 6.11 0.11
C ILE A 134 -0.34 7.12 -0.18
N SER A 135 0.33 7.64 0.84
CA SER A 135 1.44 8.59 0.64
C SER A 135 2.61 7.95 -0.10
N ASN A 136 2.97 6.72 0.25
CA ASN A 136 4.00 5.95 -0.45
C ASN A 136 3.61 5.66 -1.90
N ALA A 137 2.36 5.26 -2.15
CA ALA A 137 1.83 4.97 -3.47
C ALA A 137 1.86 6.21 -4.39
N ILE A 138 1.47 7.39 -3.86
CA ILE A 138 1.55 8.66 -4.60
C ILE A 138 3.00 8.98 -4.96
N LEU A 139 3.94 8.82 -4.02
CA LEU A 139 5.35 9.10 -4.24
C LEU A 139 5.97 8.14 -5.27
N GLU A 140 5.69 6.84 -5.18
CA GLU A 140 6.16 5.84 -6.14
C GLU A 140 5.57 6.09 -7.54
N LEU A 141 4.27 6.39 -7.64
CA LEU A 141 3.62 6.71 -8.90
C LEU A 141 4.24 7.96 -9.54
N ALA A 142 4.43 9.03 -8.74
CA ALA A 142 5.08 10.24 -9.21
C ALA A 142 6.52 9.99 -9.66
N THR A 143 7.25 9.09 -8.98
CA THR A 143 8.61 8.68 -9.37
C THR A 143 8.62 7.98 -10.73
N LEU A 144 7.69 7.04 -10.97
CA LEU A 144 7.56 6.36 -12.26
C LEU A 144 7.14 7.34 -13.37
N GLY A 145 6.20 8.26 -13.08
CA GLY A 145 5.81 9.33 -13.99
C GLY A 145 6.99 10.25 -14.36
N PHE A 146 7.79 10.64 -13.37
CA PHE A 146 9.00 11.44 -13.56
C PHE A 146 10.06 10.73 -14.41
N LEU A 147 10.19 9.41 -14.27
CA LEU A 147 11.08 8.57 -15.10
C LEU A 147 10.53 8.29 -16.51
N GLY A 148 9.30 8.73 -16.82
CA GLY A 148 8.67 8.54 -18.13
C GLY A 148 8.08 7.16 -18.37
N ILE A 149 7.96 6.33 -17.33
CA ILE A 149 7.38 4.97 -17.40
C ILE A 149 6.01 4.87 -16.70
N GLY A 150 5.44 6.02 -16.29
CA GLY A 150 4.10 6.14 -15.71
C GLY A 150 3.02 6.46 -16.73
N ALA A 151 2.18 7.45 -16.40
CA ALA A 151 1.13 7.95 -17.30
C ALA A 151 1.72 8.57 -18.56
N LYS A 152 1.08 8.32 -19.71
CA LYS A 152 1.46 8.96 -20.99
C LYS A 152 0.58 10.18 -21.24
N PRO A 153 1.12 11.24 -21.89
CA PRO A 153 0.31 12.35 -22.36
C PRO A 153 -0.84 11.85 -23.28
N PRO A 154 -2.02 12.44 -23.24
CA PRO A 154 -2.39 13.69 -22.55
C PRO A 154 -2.86 13.50 -21.08
N THR A 155 -2.68 12.34 -20.46
CA THR A 155 -3.17 12.07 -19.10
C THR A 155 -2.37 12.90 -18.09
N PRO A 156 -3.00 13.87 -17.39
CA PRO A 156 -2.30 14.66 -16.40
C PRO A 156 -2.06 13.83 -15.13
N GLU A 157 -0.77 13.62 -14.82
CA GLU A 157 -0.32 12.97 -13.59
C GLU A 157 0.84 13.82 -13.02
N LEU A 158 0.94 13.95 -11.69
CA LEU A 158 1.86 14.89 -11.06
C LEU A 158 3.32 14.61 -11.38
N GLY A 159 3.74 13.35 -11.44
CA GLY A 159 5.10 12.95 -11.78
C GLY A 159 5.42 13.18 -13.28
N THR A 160 4.47 12.88 -14.17
CA THR A 160 4.60 13.16 -15.59
C THR A 160 4.68 14.66 -15.86
N MET A 161 3.90 15.48 -15.13
CA MET A 161 3.99 16.94 -15.19
C MET A 161 5.37 17.45 -14.78
N LEU A 162 5.99 16.86 -13.76
CA LEU A 162 7.37 17.16 -13.37
C LEU A 162 8.37 16.81 -14.48
N SER A 163 8.20 15.65 -15.09
CA SER A 163 9.08 15.18 -16.18
C SER A 163 9.03 16.10 -17.40
N GLU A 164 7.83 16.46 -17.84
CA GLU A 164 7.62 17.37 -18.99
C GLU A 164 8.13 18.79 -18.71
N SER A 165 8.02 19.25 -17.48
CA SER A 165 8.46 20.60 -17.08
C SER A 165 9.99 20.71 -16.94
N ARG A 166 10.72 19.60 -16.97
CA ARG A 166 12.18 19.57 -16.76
C ARG A 166 12.95 20.42 -17.75
N SER A 167 12.54 20.46 -19.02
CA SER A 167 13.17 21.27 -20.06
C SER A 167 12.98 22.79 -19.85
N PHE A 168 12.00 23.19 -19.07
CA PHE A 168 11.68 24.59 -18.78
C PHE A 168 12.22 25.07 -17.43
N MET A 169 13.02 24.26 -16.70
CA MET A 169 13.46 24.54 -15.34
C MET A 169 14.20 25.89 -15.21
N GLN A 170 14.98 26.29 -16.22
CA GLN A 170 15.71 27.56 -16.21
C GLN A 170 14.84 28.77 -16.60
N ALA A 171 13.87 28.59 -17.48
CA ALA A 171 13.02 29.66 -17.98
C ALA A 171 11.75 29.87 -17.13
N ALA A 172 11.22 28.78 -16.55
CA ALA A 172 9.95 28.78 -15.84
C ALA A 172 9.98 27.75 -14.70
N ASN A 173 10.77 28.02 -13.66
CA ASN A 173 11.00 27.11 -12.53
C ASN A 173 9.70 26.72 -11.79
N TRP A 174 8.67 27.57 -11.82
CA TRP A 174 7.37 27.28 -11.20
C TRP A 174 6.65 26.07 -11.79
N LEU A 175 6.92 25.72 -13.06
CA LEU A 175 6.35 24.53 -13.70
C LEU A 175 6.79 23.23 -13.02
N VAL A 176 7.99 23.20 -12.45
CA VAL A 176 8.50 22.06 -11.67
C VAL A 176 8.14 22.22 -10.19
N THR A 177 8.30 23.43 -9.65
CA THR A 177 8.13 23.67 -8.21
C THR A 177 6.70 23.44 -7.76
N ILE A 178 5.69 23.89 -8.53
CA ILE A 178 4.28 23.76 -8.10
C ILE A 178 3.82 22.30 -8.02
N PRO A 179 4.01 21.44 -9.05
CA PRO A 179 3.67 20.01 -8.92
C PRO A 179 4.45 19.31 -7.80
N GLY A 180 5.73 19.66 -7.62
CA GLY A 180 6.55 19.12 -6.53
C GLY A 180 6.01 19.48 -5.15
N LEU A 181 5.61 20.74 -4.93
CA LEU A 181 4.97 21.18 -3.68
C LEU A 181 3.62 20.50 -3.45
N VAL A 182 2.85 20.25 -4.51
CA VAL A 182 1.57 19.51 -4.38
C VAL A 182 1.83 18.07 -3.96
N ILE A 183 2.79 17.37 -4.56
CA ILE A 183 3.17 16.01 -4.14
C ILE A 183 3.60 16.02 -2.67
N LEU A 184 4.49 16.96 -2.28
CA LEU A 184 4.93 17.10 -0.89
C LEU A 184 3.76 17.30 0.07
N SER A 185 2.83 18.20 -0.28
CA SER A 185 1.65 18.50 0.56
C SER A 185 0.74 17.27 0.72
N LEU A 186 0.51 16.51 -0.36
CA LEU A 186 -0.27 15.27 -0.31
C LEU A 186 0.39 14.21 0.58
N VAL A 187 1.69 13.98 0.39
CA VAL A 187 2.44 13.01 1.17
C VAL A 187 2.43 13.38 2.66
N LEU A 188 2.65 14.66 3.00
CA LEU A 188 2.58 15.14 4.38
C LEU A 188 1.18 14.98 4.96
N ALA A 189 0.14 15.34 4.22
CA ALA A 189 -1.25 15.24 4.69
C ALA A 189 -1.64 13.79 5.02
N PHE A 190 -1.32 12.83 4.14
CA PHE A 190 -1.62 11.41 4.39
C PHE A 190 -0.75 10.82 5.51
N ASN A 191 0.51 11.23 5.66
CA ASN A 191 1.35 10.77 6.76
C ASN A 191 0.84 11.31 8.11
N LEU A 192 0.52 12.61 8.21
CA LEU A 192 -0.06 13.19 9.43
C LEU A 192 -1.41 12.56 9.79
N MET A 193 -2.23 12.26 8.78
CA MET A 193 -3.49 11.54 8.99
C MET A 193 -3.23 10.11 9.49
N GLY A 194 -2.23 9.42 8.95
CA GLY A 194 -1.83 8.08 9.39
C GLY A 194 -1.33 8.06 10.84
N ASP A 195 -0.50 9.03 11.22
CA ASP A 195 -0.01 9.18 12.59
C ASP A 195 -1.16 9.49 13.56
N GLY A 196 -2.06 10.41 13.20
CA GLY A 196 -3.24 10.71 14.00
C GLY A 196 -4.18 9.50 14.17
N LEU A 197 -4.37 8.69 13.12
CA LEU A 197 -5.14 7.44 13.21
C LEU A 197 -4.44 6.40 14.08
N ARG A 198 -3.12 6.30 14.01
CA ARG A 198 -2.32 5.42 14.87
C ARG A 198 -2.52 5.78 16.34
N ASP A 199 -2.40 7.07 16.69
CA ASP A 199 -2.57 7.54 18.06
C ASP A 199 -4.01 7.31 18.56
N ALA A 200 -5.00 7.54 17.70
CA ALA A 200 -6.41 7.33 18.06
C ALA A 200 -6.80 5.85 18.24
N LEU A 201 -6.15 4.94 17.48
CA LEU A 201 -6.43 3.51 17.50
C LEU A 201 -5.52 2.71 18.44
N ASP A 202 -4.48 3.32 19.05
CA ASP A 202 -3.60 2.63 19.98
C ASP A 202 -4.28 2.53 21.36
N PRO A 203 -4.62 1.31 21.84
CA PRO A 203 -5.29 1.14 23.12
C PRO A 203 -4.38 1.48 24.32
N LYS A 204 -3.05 1.55 24.14
CA LYS A 204 -2.11 1.88 25.23
C LYS A 204 -2.10 3.36 25.61
N LEU A 205 -2.60 4.24 24.75
CA LEU A 205 -2.69 5.67 25.03
C LEU A 205 -3.97 6.05 25.80
N LYS A 206 -4.85 5.09 26.09
CA LYS A 206 -6.11 5.28 26.83
C LYS A 206 -6.04 4.84 28.29
N GLN A 207 -4.83 4.57 28.81
CA GLN A 207 -4.59 4.26 30.23
C GLN A 207 -4.07 5.46 30.99
#